data_f52d93ff4c2d5be830cc2bf820b3ce87
#
_entry.id   f52d93ff4c2d5be830cc2bf820b3ce87
#
_cell.length_a   1.000
_cell.length_b   1.000
_cell.length_c   1.000
_cell.angle_alpha   90.00
_cell.angle_beta   90.00
_cell.angle_gamma   90.00
#
_symmetry.space_group_name_H-M   'P 1'
#
loop_
_entity.id
_entity.type
_entity.pdbx_description
1 polymer ?
#
loop_
_entity_poly.entity_id
_entity_poly.type
_entity_poly.pdbx_seq_one_letter_code
_entity_poly.pdbx_strand_id
1 'polypeptide(L)'
;MKFAKSCNNAFRPISLLALLCLPAQGQAQQKPLWELGIGSAAMQLPYYRGSESGRGYLLPYPYLIYRGEYVNVDKDGLRGLLYRNEDTVLDISLAGGVPVPSDQNGPRQGMPYLKPSIEFGPSLDLRLWDEDRHRGQKLWLHLPLRAAYSIDGSDSAHQGWIFAPYLEFSRESHAAKLEYSLSVGPMFADAAYHDYFYGVAPAYATPTRPAYQGHSGYNGSRITLLTQKRIENFSLAAFIRLDSLNGAAFSDSPLFQTRNYHIIGFAFSWILTQSDKLVSSP
;
A
#
# COMPACT_ATOMS: atom_id res chain seq x y z
N MET A 1 -8.67 -74.47 -58.41
CA MET A 1 -7.51 -73.57 -58.59
C MET A 1 -7.76 -72.33 -57.78
N LYS A 2 -6.86 -72.03 -56.85
CA LYS A 2 -6.64 -70.76 -56.12
C LYS A 2 -7.65 -70.29 -55.08
N PHE A 3 -7.34 -70.55 -53.82
CA PHE A 3 -6.96 -69.74 -52.69
C PHE A 3 -7.68 -68.37 -52.51
N ALA A 4 -8.42 -68.23 -51.41
CA ALA A 4 -8.67 -66.99 -50.77
C ALA A 4 -8.54 -67.14 -49.21
N LYS A 5 -7.61 -66.40 -48.66
CA LYS A 5 -7.25 -66.37 -47.25
C LYS A 5 -8.28 -65.58 -46.40
N SER A 6 -8.70 -66.23 -45.34
CA SER A 6 -9.41 -65.63 -44.22
C SER A 6 -8.48 -64.66 -43.47
N CYS A 7 -8.91 -63.43 -43.23
CA CYS A 7 -8.31 -62.52 -42.25
C CYS A 7 -9.28 -62.28 -41.09
N ASN A 8 -8.99 -62.95 -39.99
CA ASN A 8 -9.63 -62.67 -38.67
C ASN A 8 -9.05 -61.39 -38.11
N ASN A 9 -9.85 -60.32 -38.00
CA ASN A 9 -9.51 -59.14 -37.19
C ASN A 9 -10.22 -59.26 -35.86
N ALA A 10 -9.45 -59.62 -34.84
CA ALA A 10 -9.87 -59.59 -33.46
C ALA A 10 -9.99 -58.13 -32.97
N PHE A 11 -11.21 -57.68 -32.67
CA PHE A 11 -11.46 -56.45 -31.97
C PHE A 11 -11.01 -56.60 -30.48
N ARG A 12 -9.94 -55.87 -30.12
CA ARG A 12 -9.56 -55.69 -28.72
C ARG A 12 -10.40 -54.53 -28.15
N PRO A 13 -11.07 -54.69 -26.99
CA PRO A 13 -11.72 -53.58 -26.30
C PRO A 13 -10.63 -52.67 -25.72
N ILE A 14 -10.63 -51.39 -26.14
CA ILE A 14 -9.87 -50.32 -25.52
C ILE A 14 -10.57 -50.03 -24.17
N SER A 15 -9.96 -50.46 -23.09
CA SER A 15 -10.35 -50.06 -21.75
C SER A 15 -10.10 -48.59 -21.59
N LEU A 16 -11.17 -47.80 -21.62
CA LEU A 16 -11.18 -46.38 -21.34
C LEU A 16 -10.91 -46.18 -19.83
N LEU A 17 -9.64 -45.92 -19.50
CA LEU A 17 -9.23 -45.55 -18.14
C LEU A 17 -9.76 -44.15 -17.87
N ALA A 18 -10.93 -44.07 -17.27
CA ALA A 18 -11.48 -42.83 -16.77
C ALA A 18 -10.58 -42.36 -15.64
N LEU A 19 -9.67 -41.43 -15.97
CA LEU A 19 -8.87 -40.69 -15.00
C LEU A 19 -9.84 -39.82 -14.23
N LEU A 20 -10.21 -40.24 -13.03
CA LEU A 20 -10.95 -39.46 -12.05
C LEU A 20 -10.11 -38.21 -11.73
N CYS A 21 -10.38 -37.11 -12.41
CA CYS A 21 -9.98 -35.78 -11.97
C CYS A 21 -10.73 -35.45 -10.67
N LEU A 22 -10.19 -35.86 -9.53
CA LEU A 22 -10.61 -35.33 -8.25
C LEU A 22 -10.32 -33.81 -8.29
N PRO A 23 -11.31 -32.96 -8.04
CA PRO A 23 -11.04 -31.54 -7.87
C PRO A 23 -10.11 -31.42 -6.67
N ALA A 24 -8.90 -30.95 -6.87
CA ALA A 24 -8.04 -30.53 -5.78
C ALA A 24 -8.77 -29.42 -5.05
N GLN A 25 -9.38 -29.73 -3.91
CA GLN A 25 -9.97 -28.73 -3.00
C GLN A 25 -8.81 -27.85 -2.58
N GLY A 26 -8.73 -26.64 -3.12
CA GLY A 26 -7.82 -25.61 -2.68
C GLY A 26 -8.12 -25.32 -1.20
N GLN A 27 -7.31 -25.87 -0.30
CA GLN A 27 -7.39 -25.53 1.11
C GLN A 27 -7.02 -24.06 1.23
N ALA A 28 -7.98 -23.24 1.67
CA ALA A 28 -7.69 -21.87 2.06
C ALA A 28 -6.53 -21.91 3.06
N GLN A 29 -5.45 -21.21 2.77
CA GLN A 29 -4.25 -21.25 3.61
C GLN A 29 -4.61 -20.66 4.97
N GLN A 30 -4.51 -21.48 6.00
CA GLN A 30 -4.68 -21.03 7.38
C GLN A 30 -3.40 -20.31 7.82
N LYS A 31 -3.57 -19.09 8.32
CA LYS A 31 -2.49 -18.27 8.88
C LYS A 31 -2.75 -18.01 10.37
N PRO A 32 -1.72 -17.84 11.21
CA PRO A 32 -1.92 -17.49 12.62
C PRO A 32 -2.81 -16.25 12.76
N LEU A 33 -3.69 -16.25 13.77
CA LEU A 33 -4.55 -15.10 14.06
C LEU A 33 -3.72 -13.84 14.32
N TRP A 34 -2.61 -14.00 15.03
CA TRP A 34 -1.67 -12.90 15.28
C TRP A 34 -0.22 -13.38 15.25
N GLU A 35 0.67 -12.45 14.91
CA GLU A 35 2.12 -12.63 14.95
C GLU A 35 2.74 -11.40 15.59
N LEU A 36 3.67 -11.61 16.51
CA LEU A 36 4.38 -10.55 17.23
C LEU A 36 5.89 -10.68 17.04
N GLY A 37 6.56 -9.57 16.96
CA GLY A 37 8.00 -9.53 16.80
C GLY A 37 8.56 -8.12 16.89
N ILE A 38 9.78 -7.99 16.46
CA ILE A 38 10.50 -6.71 16.35
C ILE A 38 11.03 -6.55 14.93
N GLY A 39 11.13 -5.33 14.48
CA GLY A 39 11.66 -5.03 13.16
C GLY A 39 12.40 -3.70 13.12
N SER A 40 13.06 -3.48 11.99
CA SER A 40 13.60 -2.18 11.63
C SER A 40 13.31 -1.89 10.16
N ALA A 41 13.04 -0.62 9.86
CA ALA A 41 12.83 -0.14 8.50
C ALA A 41 13.82 0.98 8.20
N ALA A 42 14.44 0.90 7.03
CA ALA A 42 15.30 1.94 6.49
C ALA A 42 14.66 2.52 5.23
N MET A 43 14.49 3.83 5.16
CA MET A 43 13.92 4.50 4.01
C MET A 43 14.44 5.94 3.88
N GLN A 44 14.43 6.44 2.65
CA GLN A 44 14.71 7.85 2.38
C GLN A 44 13.40 8.53 1.97
N LEU A 45 13.00 9.55 2.72
CA LEU A 45 11.78 10.32 2.46
C LEU A 45 12.11 11.76 2.12
N PRO A 46 11.46 12.37 1.10
CA PRO A 46 11.46 13.81 0.95
C PRO A 46 10.74 14.45 2.15
N TYR A 47 11.08 15.66 2.49
CA TYR A 47 10.42 16.37 3.61
C TYR A 47 8.92 16.52 3.39
N TYR A 48 8.51 16.84 2.18
CA TYR A 48 7.11 16.82 1.71
C TYR A 48 7.11 16.49 0.23
N ARG A 49 5.97 16.20 -0.32
CA ARG A 49 5.84 15.87 -1.75
C ARG A 49 6.27 17.06 -2.59
N GLY A 50 7.21 16.86 -3.52
CA GLY A 50 7.77 17.93 -4.33
C GLY A 50 8.92 18.71 -3.68
N SER A 51 9.44 18.26 -2.53
CA SER A 51 10.69 18.74 -1.97
C SER A 51 11.87 18.01 -2.62
N GLU A 52 12.92 18.73 -3.01
CA GLU A 52 14.21 18.15 -3.44
C GLU A 52 15.03 17.64 -2.25
N SER A 53 14.78 18.20 -1.07
CA SER A 53 15.44 17.81 0.16
C SER A 53 14.66 16.72 0.87
N GLY A 54 15.38 15.84 1.55
CA GLY A 54 14.80 14.73 2.28
C GLY A 54 15.76 14.20 3.32
N ARG A 55 15.30 13.20 4.07
CA ARG A 55 16.07 12.57 5.14
C ARG A 55 15.98 11.06 5.08
N GLY A 56 17.10 10.41 5.40
CA GLY A 56 17.13 8.97 5.66
C GLY A 56 16.62 8.67 7.08
N TYR A 57 15.77 7.66 7.18
CA TYR A 57 15.23 7.17 8.45
C TYR A 57 15.65 5.72 8.66
N LEU A 58 16.06 5.41 9.88
CA LEU A 58 16.20 4.05 10.38
C LEU A 58 15.30 3.95 11.61
N LEU A 59 14.20 3.22 11.49
CA LEU A 59 13.14 3.18 12.48
C LEU A 59 12.99 1.77 13.03
N PRO A 60 13.26 1.52 14.31
CA PRO A 60 12.80 0.29 14.95
C PRO A 60 11.28 0.34 15.08
N TYR A 61 10.62 -0.81 14.90
CA TYR A 61 9.17 -0.90 15.07
C TYR A 61 8.77 -2.26 15.67
N PRO A 62 7.66 -2.28 16.45
CA PRO A 62 7.05 -3.54 16.83
C PRO A 62 6.43 -4.20 15.59
N TYR A 63 6.85 -5.42 15.27
CA TYR A 63 6.19 -6.21 14.24
C TYR A 63 4.90 -6.79 14.84
N LEU A 64 3.78 -6.41 14.29
CA LEU A 64 2.46 -6.87 14.68
C LEU A 64 1.65 -7.17 13.42
N ILE A 65 1.21 -8.42 13.32
CA ILE A 65 0.16 -8.83 12.37
C ILE A 65 -1.03 -9.31 13.20
N TYR A 66 -2.23 -8.87 12.85
CA TYR A 66 -3.46 -9.31 13.47
C TYR A 66 -4.55 -9.48 12.42
N ARG A 67 -5.14 -10.67 12.35
CA ARG A 67 -6.14 -11.05 11.34
C ARG A 67 -7.48 -11.30 12.02
N GLY A 68 -8.01 -10.25 12.65
CA GLY A 68 -9.30 -10.30 13.35
C GLY A 68 -10.48 -10.08 12.43
N GLU A 69 -11.66 -10.26 12.99
CA GLU A 69 -12.94 -10.07 12.29
C GLU A 69 -13.26 -8.58 12.05
N TYR A 70 -12.98 -7.74 13.05
CA TYR A 70 -13.28 -6.29 13.01
C TYR A 70 -12.04 -5.40 12.86
N VAL A 71 -10.87 -5.92 13.18
CA VAL A 71 -9.62 -5.19 13.12
C VAL A 71 -8.59 -6.05 12.42
N ASN A 72 -7.89 -5.48 11.47
CA ASN A 72 -6.73 -6.08 10.83
C ASN A 72 -5.51 -5.18 10.98
N VAL A 73 -4.37 -5.82 11.23
CA VAL A 73 -3.06 -5.17 11.14
C VAL A 73 -2.20 -6.00 10.21
N ASP A 74 -1.79 -5.42 9.11
CA ASP A 74 -1.01 -6.10 8.07
C ASP A 74 -0.01 -5.14 7.39
N LYS A 75 0.49 -5.50 6.21
CA LYS A 75 1.40 -4.67 5.40
C LYS A 75 0.81 -3.31 5.02
N ASP A 76 -0.52 -3.21 4.96
CA ASP A 76 -1.25 -2.00 4.59
C ASP A 76 -1.57 -1.13 5.82
N GLY A 77 -1.17 -1.58 7.02
CA GLY A 77 -1.33 -0.89 8.28
C GLY A 77 -2.49 -1.39 9.14
N LEU A 78 -2.95 -0.54 10.04
CA LEU A 78 -4.11 -0.80 10.90
C LEU A 78 -5.39 -0.44 10.14
N ARG A 79 -6.32 -1.38 10.05
CA ARG A 79 -7.62 -1.18 9.43
C ARG A 79 -8.75 -1.64 10.35
N GLY A 80 -9.75 -0.79 10.53
CA GLY A 80 -10.99 -1.12 11.23
C GLY A 80 -12.05 -1.57 10.20
N LEU A 81 -12.39 -2.86 10.18
CA LEU A 81 -13.33 -3.42 9.23
C LEU A 81 -14.77 -3.07 9.63
N LEU A 82 -15.49 -2.40 8.76
CA LEU A 82 -16.90 -2.05 8.95
C LEU A 82 -17.83 -3.05 8.24
N TYR A 83 -17.40 -3.53 7.07
CA TYR A 83 -18.12 -4.52 6.26
C TYR A 83 -17.14 -5.32 5.41
N ARG A 84 -17.41 -6.61 5.23
CA ARG A 84 -16.65 -7.46 4.33
C ARG A 84 -17.53 -8.54 3.71
N ASN A 85 -17.40 -8.70 2.39
CA ASN A 85 -17.81 -9.89 1.67
C ASN A 85 -16.66 -10.35 0.75
N GLU A 86 -16.94 -11.26 -0.19
CA GLU A 86 -15.90 -11.78 -1.08
C GLU A 86 -15.26 -10.73 -1.97
N ASP A 87 -16.03 -9.75 -2.45
CA ASP A 87 -15.61 -8.78 -3.47
C ASP A 87 -15.55 -7.33 -2.96
N THR A 88 -16.02 -7.07 -1.75
CA THR A 88 -16.14 -5.72 -1.22
C THR A 88 -15.71 -5.67 0.24
N VAL A 89 -14.84 -4.73 0.55
CA VAL A 89 -14.43 -4.40 1.93
C VAL A 89 -14.69 -2.92 2.13
N LEU A 90 -15.37 -2.58 3.23
CA LEU A 90 -15.47 -1.22 3.74
C LEU A 90 -14.72 -1.18 5.06
N ASP A 91 -13.71 -0.35 5.14
CA ASP A 91 -12.88 -0.22 6.34
C ASP A 91 -12.56 1.23 6.69
N ILE A 92 -11.87 1.41 7.80
CA ILE A 92 -11.23 2.68 8.18
C ILE A 92 -9.75 2.55 7.83
N SER A 93 -9.32 3.30 6.85
CA SER A 93 -7.94 3.39 6.40
C SER A 93 -7.18 4.43 7.24
N LEU A 94 -5.92 4.13 7.54
CA LEU A 94 -5.01 5.00 8.27
C LEU A 94 -3.75 5.27 7.45
N ALA A 95 -3.24 6.48 7.52
CA ALA A 95 -1.93 6.86 7.00
C ALA A 95 -1.27 7.88 7.93
N GLY A 96 0.00 8.15 7.75
CA GLY A 96 0.70 9.12 8.60
C GLY A 96 1.80 9.86 7.84
N GLY A 97 2.09 11.08 8.31
CA GLY A 97 3.18 11.91 7.84
C GLY A 97 4.19 12.17 8.95
N VAL A 98 5.47 12.08 8.61
CA VAL A 98 6.56 12.43 9.55
C VAL A 98 6.68 13.96 9.68
N PRO A 99 7.14 14.47 10.85
CA PRO A 99 7.37 15.89 11.01
C PRO A 99 8.45 16.40 10.06
N VAL A 100 8.25 17.62 9.54
CA VAL A 100 9.20 18.25 8.62
C VAL A 100 9.83 19.44 9.34
N PRO A 101 11.13 19.38 9.66
CA PRO A 101 11.82 20.52 10.24
C PRO A 101 11.84 21.70 9.27
N SER A 102 11.78 22.91 9.81
CA SER A 102 12.04 24.13 9.04
C SER A 102 13.57 24.29 8.93
N ASP A 103 14.15 23.67 7.90
CA ASP A 103 15.58 23.68 7.70
C ASP A 103 16.11 25.10 7.47
N GLN A 104 17.30 25.35 8.01
CA GLN A 104 17.95 26.67 7.90
C GLN A 104 18.31 27.05 6.46
N ASN A 105 18.27 26.12 5.50
CA ASN A 105 18.67 26.33 4.10
C ASN A 105 17.62 25.84 3.08
N GLY A 106 16.43 25.48 3.51
CA GLY A 106 15.37 24.99 2.61
C GLY A 106 14.36 26.05 2.20
N PRO A 107 13.44 25.74 1.28
CA PRO A 107 12.42 26.70 0.84
C PRO A 107 11.47 27.12 1.97
N ARG A 108 11.41 26.35 3.07
CA ARG A 108 10.62 26.66 4.28
C ARG A 108 11.42 27.39 5.37
N GLN A 109 12.63 27.90 5.07
CA GLN A 109 13.43 28.61 6.06
C GLN A 109 12.66 29.77 6.71
N GLY A 110 12.65 29.81 8.05
CA GLY A 110 11.97 30.85 8.83
C GLY A 110 10.44 30.68 8.91
N MET A 111 9.88 29.63 8.31
CA MET A 111 8.47 29.25 8.48
C MET A 111 8.31 28.26 9.65
N PRO A 112 7.11 28.11 10.21
CA PRO A 112 6.84 27.05 11.18
C PRO A 112 7.18 25.66 10.61
N TYR A 113 7.66 24.76 11.48
CA TYR A 113 7.84 23.37 11.10
C TYR A 113 6.48 22.69 10.81
N LEU A 114 6.46 21.72 9.89
CA LEU A 114 5.29 20.90 9.69
C LEU A 114 5.24 19.83 10.79
N LYS A 115 4.17 19.84 11.56
CA LYS A 115 3.92 18.87 12.61
C LYS A 115 3.70 17.47 12.02
N PRO A 116 3.95 16.40 12.78
CA PRO A 116 3.54 15.07 12.35
C PRO A 116 2.05 15.05 12.10
N SER A 117 1.62 14.28 11.11
CA SER A 117 0.20 14.19 10.76
C SER A 117 -0.28 12.73 10.79
N ILE A 118 -1.56 12.58 11.09
CA ILE A 118 -2.31 11.34 10.93
C ILE A 118 -3.45 11.60 9.95
N GLU A 119 -3.66 10.68 9.03
CA GLU A 119 -4.77 10.70 8.11
C GLU A 119 -5.63 9.48 8.38
N PHE A 120 -6.94 9.64 8.51
CA PHE A 120 -7.86 8.53 8.68
C PHE A 120 -9.22 8.82 8.06
N GLY A 121 -9.90 7.76 7.66
CA GLY A 121 -11.21 7.85 7.07
C GLY A 121 -11.63 6.58 6.37
N PRO A 122 -12.84 6.52 5.80
CA PRO A 122 -13.36 5.36 5.13
C PRO A 122 -12.56 5.01 3.87
N SER A 123 -12.40 3.71 3.62
CA SER A 123 -11.95 3.16 2.35
C SER A 123 -12.96 2.12 1.87
N LEU A 124 -13.34 2.22 0.61
CA LEU A 124 -14.10 1.19 -0.08
C LEU A 124 -13.17 0.45 -1.03
N ASP A 125 -12.98 -0.84 -0.78
CA ASP A 125 -12.10 -1.71 -1.55
C ASP A 125 -12.96 -2.71 -2.33
N LEU A 126 -12.79 -2.72 -3.65
CA LEU A 126 -13.54 -3.55 -4.59
C LEU A 126 -12.60 -4.52 -5.30
N ARG A 127 -12.87 -5.81 -5.19
CA ARG A 127 -12.15 -6.82 -5.95
C ARG A 127 -12.67 -6.85 -7.38
N LEU A 128 -11.83 -6.45 -8.33
CA LEU A 128 -12.18 -6.40 -9.74
C LEU A 128 -11.93 -7.72 -10.44
N TRP A 129 -10.93 -8.47 -9.96
CA TRP A 129 -10.54 -9.72 -10.57
C TRP A 129 -9.75 -10.61 -9.59
N ASP A 130 -9.97 -11.92 -9.66
CA ASP A 130 -9.29 -12.95 -8.89
C ASP A 130 -9.12 -14.16 -9.82
N GLU A 131 -7.91 -14.39 -10.33
CA GLU A 131 -7.64 -15.52 -11.19
C GLU A 131 -7.32 -16.74 -10.34
N ASP A 132 -8.33 -17.60 -10.25
CA ASP A 132 -8.26 -18.94 -9.70
C ASP A 132 -7.41 -19.05 -8.41
N ARG A 133 -8.00 -19.51 -7.35
CA ARG A 133 -7.42 -19.71 -6.01
C ARG A 133 -6.04 -20.38 -5.98
N HIS A 134 -5.55 -20.87 -7.13
CA HIS A 134 -4.27 -21.55 -7.27
C HIS A 134 -3.10 -20.66 -7.70
N ARG A 135 -3.34 -19.48 -8.27
CA ARG A 135 -2.27 -18.57 -8.74
C ARG A 135 -2.01 -17.41 -7.81
N GLY A 136 -2.89 -17.17 -6.84
CA GLY A 136 -2.73 -16.11 -5.84
C GLY A 136 -2.66 -14.70 -6.42
N GLN A 137 -3.30 -14.47 -7.57
CA GLN A 137 -3.31 -13.17 -8.25
C GLN A 137 -4.64 -12.47 -8.00
N LYS A 138 -4.59 -11.19 -7.65
CA LYS A 138 -5.79 -10.39 -7.37
C LYS A 138 -5.61 -8.98 -7.93
N LEU A 139 -6.71 -8.40 -8.39
CA LEU A 139 -6.79 -6.99 -8.76
C LEU A 139 -7.86 -6.31 -7.93
N TRP A 140 -7.45 -5.29 -7.19
CA TRP A 140 -8.32 -4.48 -6.34
C TRP A 140 -8.37 -3.04 -6.79
N LEU A 141 -9.52 -2.41 -6.62
CA LEU A 141 -9.69 -0.96 -6.64
C LEU A 141 -9.93 -0.48 -5.22
N HIS A 142 -9.07 0.43 -4.74
CA HIS A 142 -9.16 1.04 -3.43
C HIS A 142 -9.58 2.50 -3.55
N LEU A 143 -10.54 2.93 -2.74
CA LEU A 143 -11.14 4.26 -2.76
C LEU A 143 -11.07 4.91 -1.37
N PRO A 144 -9.87 5.19 -0.82
CA PRO A 144 -9.72 5.83 0.48
C PRO A 144 -10.03 7.34 0.41
N LEU A 145 -10.89 7.81 1.31
CA LEU A 145 -11.13 9.21 1.59
C LEU A 145 -10.73 9.49 3.05
N ARG A 146 -9.69 10.29 3.27
CA ARG A 146 -9.13 10.52 4.59
C ARG A 146 -9.12 12.00 4.97
N ALA A 147 -9.45 12.28 6.23
CA ALA A 147 -9.21 13.55 6.86
C ALA A 147 -7.80 13.57 7.45
N ALA A 148 -7.05 14.64 7.21
CA ALA A 148 -5.70 14.85 7.73
C ALA A 148 -5.75 15.71 8.98
N TYR A 149 -5.03 15.30 10.03
CA TYR A 149 -4.86 16.04 11.26
C TYR A 149 -3.39 16.18 11.60
N SER A 150 -2.93 17.38 11.89
CA SER A 150 -1.62 17.59 12.50
C SER A 150 -1.70 17.36 14.01
N ILE A 151 -0.62 16.82 14.60
CA ILE A 151 -0.55 16.48 16.01
C ILE A 151 0.61 17.24 16.66
N ASP A 152 0.34 17.90 17.80
CA ASP A 152 1.35 18.58 18.60
C ASP A 152 1.01 18.40 20.10
N GLY A 153 1.56 17.35 20.70
CA GLY A 153 1.19 16.96 22.07
C GLY A 153 -0.29 16.63 22.19
N SER A 154 -1.04 17.40 22.97
CA SER A 154 -2.49 17.26 23.13
C SER A 154 -3.29 18.00 22.05
N ASP A 155 -2.64 18.88 21.28
CA ASP A 155 -3.30 19.70 20.29
C ASP A 155 -3.34 19.00 18.95
N SER A 156 -4.52 18.99 18.34
CA SER A 156 -4.73 18.49 17.00
C SER A 156 -5.51 19.52 16.17
N ALA A 157 -5.13 19.67 14.90
CA ALA A 157 -5.81 20.57 13.99
C ALA A 157 -6.12 19.84 12.68
N HIS A 158 -7.35 19.98 12.19
CA HIS A 158 -7.74 19.46 10.91
C HIS A 158 -7.02 20.23 9.79
N GLN A 159 -6.38 19.50 8.89
CA GLN A 159 -5.54 20.03 7.81
C GLN A 159 -6.12 19.78 6.43
N GLY A 160 -7.37 19.31 6.34
CA GLY A 160 -8.06 19.07 5.09
C GLY A 160 -8.31 17.60 4.78
N TRP A 161 -8.74 17.34 3.54
CA TRP A 161 -9.13 16.04 3.04
C TRP A 161 -8.28 15.61 1.87
N ILE A 162 -8.03 14.29 1.81
CA ILE A 162 -7.33 13.65 0.69
C ILE A 162 -8.14 12.45 0.20
N PHE A 163 -8.34 12.39 -1.12
CA PHE A 163 -8.90 11.25 -1.84
C PHE A 163 -7.81 10.67 -2.74
N ALA A 164 -7.43 9.42 -2.51
CA ALA A 164 -6.29 8.81 -3.18
C ALA A 164 -6.67 7.43 -3.75
N PRO A 165 -7.55 7.36 -4.77
CA PRO A 165 -7.93 6.09 -5.38
C PRO A 165 -6.74 5.42 -6.06
N TYR A 166 -6.67 4.07 -5.99
CA TYR A 166 -5.62 3.31 -6.68
C TYR A 166 -6.08 1.91 -7.06
N LEU A 167 -5.50 1.39 -8.13
CA LEU A 167 -5.56 -0.01 -8.51
C LEU A 167 -4.35 -0.72 -7.90
N GLU A 168 -4.57 -1.88 -7.31
CA GLU A 168 -3.53 -2.77 -6.82
C GLU A 168 -3.64 -4.13 -7.49
N PHE A 169 -2.59 -4.53 -8.19
CA PHE A 169 -2.37 -5.91 -8.60
C PHE A 169 -1.45 -6.57 -7.58
N SER A 170 -1.88 -7.67 -6.99
CA SER A 170 -1.07 -8.45 -6.06
C SER A 170 -0.94 -9.89 -6.51
N ARG A 171 0.20 -10.51 -6.16
CA ARG A 171 0.44 -11.94 -6.35
C ARG A 171 1.18 -12.52 -5.17
N GLU A 172 0.65 -13.62 -4.62
CA GLU A 172 1.28 -14.40 -3.56
C GLU A 172 1.74 -15.76 -4.13
N SER A 173 3.03 -16.06 -4.01
CA SER A 173 3.60 -17.37 -4.33
C SER A 173 3.80 -18.14 -3.03
N HIS A 174 2.88 -19.05 -2.72
CA HIS A 174 2.96 -19.86 -1.50
C HIS A 174 4.21 -20.74 -1.47
N ALA A 175 4.60 -21.32 -2.61
CA ALA A 175 5.80 -22.17 -2.70
C ALA A 175 7.08 -21.40 -2.41
N ALA A 176 7.18 -20.15 -2.88
CA ALA A 176 8.34 -19.29 -2.66
C ALA A 176 8.23 -18.43 -1.40
N LYS A 177 7.06 -18.43 -0.73
CA LYS A 177 6.72 -17.52 0.38
C LYS A 177 7.03 -16.06 0.03
N LEU A 178 6.71 -15.69 -1.21
CA LEU A 178 6.98 -14.40 -1.80
C LEU A 178 5.65 -13.75 -2.21
N GLU A 179 5.44 -12.54 -1.73
CA GLU A 179 4.34 -11.68 -2.14
C GLU A 179 4.92 -10.44 -2.83
N TYR A 180 4.26 -9.98 -3.88
CA TYR A 180 4.52 -8.68 -4.47
C TYR A 180 3.20 -8.01 -4.85
N SER A 181 3.17 -6.69 -4.76
CA SER A 181 2.06 -5.87 -5.22
C SER A 181 2.56 -4.67 -6.02
N LEU A 182 1.80 -4.31 -7.03
CA LEU A 182 1.99 -3.11 -7.83
C LEU A 182 0.72 -2.27 -7.71
N SER A 183 0.85 -1.07 -7.17
CA SER A 183 -0.26 -0.13 -7.06
C SER A 183 -0.01 1.12 -7.91
N VAL A 184 -1.08 1.66 -8.50
CA VAL A 184 -1.03 2.90 -9.29
C VAL A 184 -2.32 3.68 -9.11
N GLY A 185 -2.19 4.99 -8.87
CA GLY A 185 -3.37 5.85 -8.75
C GLY A 185 -3.07 7.33 -8.68
N PRO A 186 -4.06 8.17 -9.01
CA PRO A 186 -4.02 9.61 -8.79
C PRO A 186 -4.33 9.93 -7.31
N MET A 187 -4.06 11.17 -6.94
CA MET A 187 -4.40 11.72 -5.63
C MET A 187 -5.02 13.09 -5.82
N PHE A 188 -6.01 13.42 -4.99
CA PHE A 188 -6.69 14.70 -4.97
C PHE A 188 -6.78 15.18 -3.52
N ALA A 189 -6.65 16.49 -3.31
CA ALA A 189 -6.80 17.06 -1.98
C ALA A 189 -7.53 18.41 -2.04
N ASP A 190 -8.06 18.82 -0.90
CA ASP A 190 -8.69 20.12 -0.78
C ASP A 190 -7.69 21.25 -0.57
N ALA A 191 -8.18 22.48 -0.56
CA ALA A 191 -7.36 23.67 -0.40
C ALA A 191 -6.63 23.70 0.95
N ALA A 192 -7.28 23.24 2.03
CA ALA A 192 -6.70 23.24 3.37
C ALA A 192 -5.50 22.27 3.46
N TYR A 193 -5.62 21.07 2.85
CA TYR A 193 -4.52 20.12 2.76
C TYR A 193 -3.33 20.69 1.98
N HIS A 194 -3.58 21.30 0.82
CA HIS A 194 -2.51 21.93 0.04
C HIS A 194 -1.92 23.16 0.74
N ASP A 195 -2.73 23.95 1.44
CA ASP A 195 -2.25 25.11 2.18
C ASP A 195 -1.34 24.72 3.34
N TYR A 196 -1.64 23.63 4.02
CA TYR A 196 -0.80 23.11 5.10
C TYR A 196 0.63 22.81 4.64
N PHE A 197 0.80 22.19 3.48
CA PHE A 197 2.12 21.80 2.96
C PHE A 197 2.79 22.89 2.13
N TYR A 198 2.03 23.64 1.34
CA TYR A 198 2.52 24.52 0.28
C TYR A 198 2.15 25.99 0.47
N GLY A 199 1.33 26.32 1.45
CA GLY A 199 0.95 27.69 1.78
C GLY A 199 2.13 28.51 2.29
N VAL A 200 2.14 29.80 1.92
CA VAL A 200 3.08 30.80 2.43
C VAL A 200 2.27 31.99 2.92
N ALA A 201 2.10 32.09 4.23
CA ALA A 201 1.41 33.24 4.81
C ALA A 201 2.17 34.55 4.55
N PRO A 202 1.49 35.70 4.42
CA PRO A 202 2.15 36.99 4.15
C PRO A 202 3.29 37.34 5.11
N ALA A 203 3.16 36.92 6.38
CA ALA A 203 4.21 37.14 7.40
C ALA A 203 5.53 36.41 7.10
N TYR A 204 5.51 35.36 6.27
CA TYR A 204 6.69 34.60 5.87
C TYR A 204 7.08 34.82 4.42
N ALA A 205 6.41 35.74 3.72
CA ALA A 205 6.74 36.06 2.34
C ALA A 205 8.08 36.79 2.24
N THR A 206 8.81 36.51 1.17
CA THR A 206 10.08 37.16 0.80
C THR A 206 10.08 37.46 -0.70
N PRO A 207 11.00 38.27 -1.23
CA PRO A 207 11.08 38.49 -2.68
C PRO A 207 11.24 37.22 -3.51
N THR A 208 11.90 36.18 -2.95
CA THR A 208 12.11 34.89 -3.61
C THR A 208 11.08 33.83 -3.23
N ARG A 209 10.25 34.10 -2.24
CA ARG A 209 9.18 33.23 -1.76
C ARG A 209 7.92 34.06 -1.53
N PRO A 210 7.16 34.41 -2.58
CA PRO A 210 5.93 35.19 -2.45
C PRO A 210 4.89 34.46 -1.62
N ALA A 211 3.92 35.23 -1.09
CA ALA A 211 2.76 34.67 -0.42
C ALA A 211 2.00 33.74 -1.39
N TYR A 212 1.54 32.61 -0.90
CA TYR A 212 0.82 31.61 -1.67
C TYR A 212 -0.27 30.97 -0.82
N GLN A 213 -1.43 30.76 -1.39
CA GLN A 213 -2.54 30.05 -0.78
C GLN A 213 -2.84 28.77 -1.57
N GLY A 214 -3.00 27.66 -0.87
CA GLY A 214 -3.30 26.36 -1.49
C GLY A 214 -4.67 26.33 -2.17
N HIS A 215 -4.79 25.56 -3.25
CA HIS A 215 -6.02 25.35 -4.00
C HIS A 215 -6.39 23.87 -3.99
N SER A 216 -7.69 23.57 -3.99
CA SER A 216 -8.18 22.20 -4.15
C SER A 216 -7.86 21.67 -5.54
N GLY A 217 -7.59 20.37 -5.65
CA GLY A 217 -7.43 19.74 -6.95
C GLY A 217 -6.50 18.54 -6.94
N TYR A 218 -5.94 18.26 -8.11
CA TYR A 218 -5.03 17.15 -8.32
C TYR A 218 -3.75 17.31 -7.51
N ASN A 219 -3.42 16.25 -6.74
CA ASN A 219 -2.27 16.21 -5.83
C ASN A 219 -1.15 15.28 -6.36
N GLY A 220 -1.16 14.94 -7.65
CA GLY A 220 -0.18 14.06 -8.27
C GLY A 220 -0.64 12.61 -8.39
N SER A 221 0.20 11.79 -9.02
CA SER A 221 0.02 10.34 -9.17
C SER A 221 1.12 9.58 -8.48
N ARG A 222 0.86 8.31 -8.16
CA ARG A 222 1.80 7.42 -7.50
C ARG A 222 1.81 6.06 -8.14
N ILE A 223 3.00 5.47 -8.24
CA ILE A 223 3.20 4.05 -8.53
C ILE A 223 4.02 3.48 -7.38
N THR A 224 3.59 2.34 -6.82
CA THR A 224 4.36 1.66 -5.78
C THR A 224 4.49 0.19 -6.14
N LEU A 225 5.72 -0.32 -6.11
CA LEU A 225 6.03 -1.74 -6.15
C LEU A 225 6.50 -2.15 -4.75
N LEU A 226 5.81 -3.09 -4.15
CA LEU A 226 6.16 -3.70 -2.86
C LEU A 226 6.45 -5.17 -3.07
N THR A 227 7.46 -5.69 -2.41
CA THR A 227 7.74 -7.12 -2.33
C THR A 227 8.02 -7.51 -0.88
N GLN A 228 7.51 -8.69 -0.49
CA GLN A 228 7.72 -9.24 0.84
C GLN A 228 8.04 -10.72 0.72
N LYS A 229 9.06 -11.16 1.45
CA LYS A 229 9.46 -12.57 1.53
C LYS A 229 9.55 -13.02 2.97
N ARG A 230 8.91 -14.16 3.27
CA ARG A 230 9.03 -14.82 4.57
C ARG A 230 10.04 -15.95 4.48
N ILE A 231 10.99 -15.97 5.42
CA ILE A 231 12.01 -17.01 5.57
C ILE A 231 11.94 -17.46 7.03
N GLU A 232 11.31 -18.60 7.29
CA GLU A 232 11.06 -19.09 8.65
C GLU A 232 10.42 -18.03 9.56
N ASN A 233 11.14 -17.57 10.56
CA ASN A 233 10.71 -16.55 11.51
C ASN A 233 11.12 -15.12 11.11
N PHE A 234 11.65 -14.94 9.90
CA PHE A 234 12.03 -13.63 9.39
C PHE A 234 11.11 -13.18 8.27
N SER A 235 10.81 -11.88 8.23
CA SER A 235 10.11 -11.23 7.13
C SER A 235 11.00 -10.12 6.58
N LEU A 236 11.22 -10.16 5.27
CA LEU A 236 11.95 -9.13 4.52
C LEU A 236 10.96 -8.43 3.62
N ALA A 237 10.94 -7.11 3.63
CA ALA A 237 10.15 -6.33 2.71
C ALA A 237 11.01 -5.25 2.04
N ALA A 238 10.69 -4.94 0.80
CA ALA A 238 11.30 -3.84 0.05
C ALA A 238 10.23 -3.15 -0.78
N PHE A 239 10.31 -1.83 -0.90
CA PHE A 239 9.43 -1.09 -1.80
C PHE A 239 10.18 0.00 -2.55
N ILE A 240 9.67 0.28 -3.73
CA ILE A 240 9.99 1.48 -4.50
C ILE A 240 8.69 2.21 -4.82
N ARG A 241 8.68 3.51 -4.60
CA ARG A 241 7.56 4.40 -4.90
C ARG A 241 8.02 5.52 -5.80
N LEU A 242 7.30 5.72 -6.89
CA LEU A 242 7.50 6.77 -7.86
C LEU A 242 6.31 7.72 -7.77
N ASP A 243 6.55 8.99 -7.50
CA ASP A 243 5.52 10.03 -7.46
C ASP A 243 5.75 11.02 -8.62
N SER A 244 4.68 11.34 -9.34
CA SER A 244 4.64 12.39 -10.36
C SER A 244 3.66 13.47 -9.94
N LEU A 245 4.14 14.70 -9.86
CA LEU A 245 3.40 15.89 -9.47
C LEU A 245 3.15 16.83 -10.67
N ASN A 246 3.29 16.32 -11.90
CA ASN A 246 2.99 17.08 -13.10
C ASN A 246 1.52 17.48 -13.12
N GLY A 247 1.21 18.77 -13.19
CA GLY A 247 -0.13 19.31 -13.16
C GLY A 247 -0.79 19.34 -11.78
N ALA A 248 -0.02 19.17 -10.68
CA ALA A 248 -0.54 19.32 -9.34
C ALA A 248 -1.07 20.73 -9.09
N ALA A 249 -2.17 20.85 -8.32
CA ALA A 249 -2.85 22.10 -8.03
C ALA A 249 -1.97 23.12 -7.26
N PHE A 250 -0.88 22.67 -6.68
CA PHE A 250 0.11 23.46 -5.94
C PHE A 250 1.41 23.72 -6.73
N SER A 251 1.44 23.45 -8.03
CA SER A 251 2.66 23.59 -8.85
C SER A 251 3.22 25.01 -8.91
N ASP A 252 2.39 26.02 -8.61
CA ASP A 252 2.78 27.43 -8.59
C ASP A 252 3.27 27.89 -7.20
N SER A 253 3.26 27.02 -6.20
CA SER A 253 3.79 27.35 -4.87
C SER A 253 5.31 27.53 -4.93
N PRO A 254 5.86 28.58 -4.29
CA PRO A 254 7.30 28.76 -4.16
C PRO A 254 7.99 27.69 -3.32
N LEU A 255 7.22 26.82 -2.62
CA LEU A 255 7.73 25.68 -1.87
C LEU A 255 7.85 24.43 -2.74
N PHE A 256 7.29 24.44 -3.95
CA PHE A 256 7.34 23.31 -4.87
C PHE A 256 8.65 23.32 -5.66
N GLN A 257 9.47 22.27 -5.52
CA GLN A 257 10.82 22.22 -6.07
C GLN A 257 10.98 21.18 -7.20
N THR A 258 10.34 20.00 -7.05
CA THR A 258 10.51 18.93 -8.03
C THR A 258 9.18 18.27 -8.40
N ARG A 259 9.03 17.96 -9.68
CA ARG A 259 7.83 17.32 -10.23
C ARG A 259 7.83 15.83 -10.11
N ASN A 260 8.99 15.21 -9.98
CA ASN A 260 9.10 13.76 -9.89
C ASN A 260 10.13 13.41 -8.81
N TYR A 261 9.80 12.44 -7.99
CA TYR A 261 10.72 11.90 -7.00
C TYR A 261 10.44 10.41 -6.76
N HIS A 262 11.37 9.75 -6.14
CA HIS A 262 11.24 8.35 -5.76
C HIS A 262 11.55 8.16 -4.29
N ILE A 263 10.97 7.11 -3.73
CA ILE A 263 11.24 6.64 -2.36
C ILE A 263 11.58 5.18 -2.46
N ILE A 264 12.64 4.77 -1.78
CA ILE A 264 13.04 3.39 -1.64
C ILE A 264 13.07 3.07 -0.15
N GLY A 265 12.55 1.92 0.22
CA GLY A 265 12.58 1.46 1.60
C GLY A 265 12.76 -0.04 1.69
N PHE A 266 13.36 -0.45 2.82
CA PHE A 266 13.58 -1.84 3.18
C PHE A 266 13.13 -2.04 4.62
N ALA A 267 12.57 -3.20 4.91
CA ALA A 267 12.20 -3.58 6.26
C ALA A 267 12.63 -5.03 6.54
N PHE A 268 13.09 -5.24 7.75
CA PHE A 268 13.40 -6.54 8.30
C PHE A 268 12.60 -6.73 9.59
N SER A 269 12.00 -7.89 9.77
CA SER A 269 11.29 -8.24 10.99
C SER A 269 11.67 -9.63 11.46
N TRP A 270 11.83 -9.79 12.76
CA TRP A 270 12.00 -11.06 13.43
C TRP A 270 10.71 -11.38 14.20
N ILE A 271 10.05 -12.46 13.80
CA ILE A 271 8.80 -12.94 14.40
C ILE A 271 9.17 -13.81 15.59
N LEU A 272 8.87 -13.32 16.78
CA LEU A 272 9.24 -13.95 18.04
C LEU A 272 8.22 -14.96 18.51
N THR A 273 6.94 -14.68 18.26
CA THR A 273 5.83 -15.54 18.68
C THR A 273 4.61 -15.34 17.77
N GLN A 274 3.76 -16.34 17.72
CA GLN A 274 2.54 -16.32 16.92
C GLN A 274 1.43 -17.14 17.60
N SER A 275 0.20 -16.90 17.21
CA SER A 275 -0.98 -17.62 17.72
C SER A 275 -1.03 -19.05 17.23
N ASP A 276 -1.42 -19.98 18.11
CA ASP A 276 -1.80 -21.35 17.73
C ASP A 276 -3.16 -21.39 17.01
N LYS A 277 -4.01 -20.38 17.26
CA LYS A 277 -5.28 -20.25 16.55
C LYS A 277 -5.00 -19.82 15.11
N LEU A 278 -5.45 -20.65 14.17
CA LEU A 278 -5.37 -20.39 12.75
C LEU A 278 -6.67 -19.79 12.23
N VAL A 279 -6.58 -18.87 11.29
CA VAL A 279 -7.71 -18.26 10.59
C VAL A 279 -7.50 -18.36 9.09
N SER A 280 -8.60 -18.46 8.32
CA SER A 280 -8.52 -18.39 6.86
C SER A 280 -8.04 -17.00 6.46
N SER A 281 -6.99 -16.92 5.64
CA SER A 281 -6.57 -15.65 5.05
C SER A 281 -7.64 -15.22 4.04
N PRO A 282 -8.11 -13.98 4.09
CA PRO A 282 -9.11 -13.46 3.15
C PRO A 282 -8.60 -13.39 1.72
#